data_06fc27bda4a1f5a8283427696ac501d6
#
_entry.id   06fc27bda4a1f5a8283427696ac501d6
#
_cell.length_a   1.000
_cell.length_b   1.000
_cell.length_c   1.000
_cell.angle_alpha   90.00
_cell.angle_beta   90.00
_cell.angle_gamma   90.00
#
_symmetry.space_group_name_H-M   'P 1'
#
loop_
_entity.id
_entity.type
_entity.pdbx_description
1 polymer ?
#
loop_
_entity_poly.entity_id
_entity_poly.type
_entity_poly.pdbx_seq_one_letter_code
_entity_poly.pdbx_strand_id
1 'polypeptide(L)'
;MIKRILVATSLLCMCCILFAQNVQVKGKVVSENEAVEFANVVLQTKDSIFIAGGVTDSKGRFMMENIQTGSYLLCISGMGYTSRIISLDHLAVSKDLGVIMISPESILLKEVVVTGASVINAADRKIILPTAHQLKSAGNGLSLLQQMKLSRIQVDQMRNKVTSSGEGDVQLRMNGVNAEIQDILVLRPEDVIRIEYHDAPGLRYGDHTAAVIDYIVRRHETGGYVALDAQDSPHVLFGNNNFIVKINHKKSEFGLNYNNVYRSVDNYWRNNWETFRYEDGSSFTRVEDGIPSRISTYGHNMGLNYSFQDQGKWFFNSTVRWAFNKNKQNNQSSLYILEKPEEILMMKEHSTGRTSRPSVDLYFQCKLNNDQSLIINAVTTYIDTQSDRSYTEGKSNEPLTDIYSTVSGNKYSFIGEGIYERKVTKKSRLSAGVKYQQSLADNTYGGNESSETKMHETHATAYVEYSGKMDRFNYSFGLQGSYSRFKQKEEGYNRYSLLPRLRLGYQFSDNVFIRYRGQISRKSPGLSDMGNVRQLIDSL
;
A
#
# COMPACT_ATOMS: atom_id res chain seq x y z
N MET A 1 -18.20 -17.38 -64.41
CA MET A 1 -17.65 -16.20 -63.71
C MET A 1 -17.40 -16.46 -62.21
N ILE A 2 -18.34 -17.06 -61.49
CA ILE A 2 -18.28 -17.31 -60.03
C ILE A 2 -17.11 -18.24 -59.63
N LYS A 3 -16.79 -19.31 -60.40
CA LYS A 3 -15.65 -20.21 -60.13
C LYS A 3 -14.27 -19.53 -60.23
N ARG A 4 -14.13 -18.51 -61.09
CA ARG A 4 -12.86 -17.75 -61.20
C ARG A 4 -12.68 -16.75 -60.07
N ILE A 5 -13.77 -16.22 -59.49
CA ILE A 5 -13.74 -15.34 -58.31
C ILE A 5 -13.42 -16.16 -57.08
N LEU A 6 -13.97 -17.37 -56.90
CA LEU A 6 -13.67 -18.26 -55.77
C LEU A 6 -12.21 -18.73 -55.74
N VAL A 7 -11.62 -18.99 -56.89
CA VAL A 7 -10.19 -19.38 -56.99
C VAL A 7 -9.28 -18.17 -56.71
N ALA A 8 -9.66 -16.98 -57.17
CA ALA A 8 -8.91 -15.77 -56.89
C ALA A 8 -8.97 -15.37 -55.41
N THR A 9 -10.13 -15.54 -54.75
CA THR A 9 -10.29 -15.29 -53.31
C THR A 9 -9.56 -16.32 -52.45
N SER A 10 -9.52 -17.58 -52.90
CA SER A 10 -8.75 -18.65 -52.24
C SER A 10 -7.25 -18.43 -52.36
N LEU A 11 -6.76 -17.95 -53.51
CA LEU A 11 -5.35 -17.60 -53.69
C LEU A 11 -4.95 -16.34 -52.90
N LEU A 12 -5.85 -15.36 -52.75
CA LEU A 12 -5.62 -14.15 -51.96
C LEU A 12 -5.59 -14.45 -50.44
N CYS A 13 -6.41 -15.39 -49.96
CA CYS A 13 -6.35 -15.88 -48.57
C CYS A 13 -5.09 -16.71 -48.28
N MET A 14 -4.50 -17.37 -49.27
CA MET A 14 -3.30 -18.18 -49.07
C MET A 14 -2.00 -17.36 -49.04
N CYS A 15 -2.01 -16.11 -49.51
CA CYS A 15 -0.88 -15.18 -49.44
C CYS A 15 -0.79 -14.40 -48.12
N CYS A 16 -1.79 -14.49 -47.21
CA CYS A 16 -1.77 -13.78 -45.91
C CYS A 16 -1.20 -14.60 -44.76
N ILE A 17 -0.67 -15.79 -44.97
CA ILE A 17 0.06 -16.56 -43.96
C ILE A 17 1.56 -16.27 -44.12
N LEU A 18 1.94 -15.02 -43.98
CA LEU A 18 3.30 -14.66 -43.58
C LEU A 18 3.42 -15.01 -42.10
N PHE A 19 3.91 -16.23 -41.81
CA PHE A 19 4.38 -16.59 -40.50
C PHE A 19 5.52 -15.62 -40.16
N ALA A 20 5.24 -14.60 -39.35
CA ALA A 20 6.29 -13.91 -38.65
C ALA A 20 7.00 -14.98 -37.81
N GLN A 21 8.19 -15.40 -38.23
CA GLN A 21 9.01 -16.32 -37.46
C GLN A 21 9.41 -15.59 -36.17
N ASN A 22 8.63 -15.81 -35.10
CA ASN A 22 8.97 -15.34 -33.78
C ASN A 22 10.09 -16.22 -33.22
N VAL A 23 11.20 -15.62 -32.87
CA VAL A 23 12.36 -16.32 -32.30
C VAL A 23 12.39 -16.12 -30.79
N GLN A 24 13.05 -17.02 -30.10
CA GLN A 24 13.25 -17.01 -28.65
C GLN A 24 14.73 -16.83 -28.35
N VAL A 25 15.03 -15.99 -27.36
CA VAL A 25 16.37 -15.83 -26.80
C VAL A 25 16.34 -16.23 -25.31
N LYS A 26 17.22 -17.15 -24.95
CA LYS A 26 17.35 -17.61 -23.56
C LYS A 26 18.81 -17.72 -23.14
N GLY A 27 19.07 -17.74 -21.84
CA GLY A 27 20.40 -17.90 -21.29
C GLY A 27 20.37 -17.96 -19.76
N LYS A 28 21.55 -18.08 -19.17
CA LYS A 28 21.75 -18.09 -17.72
C LYS A 28 22.85 -17.09 -17.34
N VAL A 29 22.54 -16.18 -16.44
CA VAL A 29 23.48 -15.18 -15.92
C VAL A 29 24.09 -15.69 -14.61
N VAL A 30 25.40 -15.66 -14.52
CA VAL A 30 26.16 -16.06 -13.32
C VAL A 30 27.25 -15.05 -13.01
N SER A 31 27.62 -14.97 -11.74
CA SER A 31 28.79 -14.24 -11.26
C SER A 31 29.56 -15.12 -10.28
N GLU A 32 30.87 -15.26 -10.45
CA GLU A 32 31.72 -16.11 -9.58
C GLU A 32 31.14 -17.53 -9.36
N ASN A 33 30.57 -18.14 -10.41
CA ASN A 33 29.86 -19.44 -10.41
C ASN A 33 28.49 -19.46 -9.67
N GLU A 34 28.03 -18.36 -9.10
CA GLU A 34 26.71 -18.25 -8.50
C GLU A 34 25.69 -17.68 -9.49
N ALA A 35 24.44 -18.15 -9.39
CA ALA A 35 23.37 -17.65 -10.23
C ALA A 35 22.98 -16.23 -9.81
N VAL A 36 22.95 -15.29 -10.75
CA VAL A 36 22.52 -13.92 -10.48
C VAL A 36 21.00 -13.86 -10.69
N GLU A 37 20.28 -13.76 -9.58
CA GLU A 37 18.82 -13.56 -9.59
C GLU A 37 18.52 -12.06 -9.80
N PHE A 38 17.46 -11.77 -10.57
CA PHE A 38 17.01 -10.41 -10.89
C PHE A 38 17.98 -9.51 -11.66
N ALA A 39 18.92 -10.09 -12.40
CA ALA A 39 19.65 -9.33 -13.40
C ALA A 39 18.67 -8.87 -14.48
N ASN A 40 18.73 -7.59 -14.82
CA ASN A 40 17.96 -7.02 -15.92
C ASN A 40 18.54 -7.51 -17.24
N VAL A 41 17.71 -8.05 -18.11
CA VAL A 41 18.08 -8.50 -19.46
C VAL A 41 17.19 -7.76 -20.44
N VAL A 42 17.78 -6.85 -21.20
CA VAL A 42 17.08 -5.95 -22.12
C VAL A 42 17.57 -6.22 -23.55
N LEU A 43 16.66 -6.49 -24.46
CA LEU A 43 16.92 -6.58 -25.89
C LEU A 43 16.51 -5.26 -26.55
N GLN A 44 17.44 -4.65 -27.28
CA GLN A 44 17.22 -3.36 -27.94
C GLN A 44 17.86 -3.36 -29.34
N THR A 45 17.41 -2.45 -30.20
CA THR A 45 18.06 -2.20 -31.49
C THR A 45 19.42 -1.51 -31.29
N LYS A 46 20.23 -1.40 -32.34
CA LYS A 46 21.49 -0.63 -32.32
C LYS A 46 21.27 0.85 -32.00
N ASP A 47 20.08 1.37 -32.27
CA ASP A 47 19.65 2.74 -31.97
C ASP A 47 19.02 2.87 -30.56
N SER A 48 19.23 1.87 -29.69
CA SER A 48 18.73 1.83 -28.30
C SER A 48 17.19 1.82 -28.16
N ILE A 49 16.46 1.40 -29.20
CA ILE A 49 15.01 1.21 -29.11
C ILE A 49 14.74 -0.13 -28.42
N PHE A 50 13.96 -0.10 -27.35
CA PHE A 50 13.57 -1.28 -26.56
C PHE A 50 12.71 -2.23 -27.40
N ILE A 51 13.03 -3.53 -27.41
CA ILE A 51 12.31 -4.60 -28.11
C ILE A 51 11.66 -5.55 -27.12
N ALA A 52 12.43 -6.10 -26.19
CA ALA A 52 11.96 -7.02 -25.16
C ALA A 52 12.83 -6.91 -23.91
N GLY A 53 12.30 -7.29 -22.76
CA GLY A 53 13.06 -7.28 -21.51
C GLY A 53 12.50 -8.24 -20.49
N GLY A 54 13.36 -8.66 -19.56
CA GLY A 54 13.02 -9.54 -18.47
C GLY A 54 14.05 -9.45 -17.36
N VAL A 55 13.82 -10.25 -16.33
CA VAL A 55 14.78 -10.43 -15.23
C VAL A 55 15.10 -11.90 -15.08
N THR A 56 16.30 -12.20 -14.63
CA THR A 56 16.72 -13.58 -14.36
C THR A 56 15.95 -14.17 -13.16
N ASP A 57 15.63 -15.47 -13.24
CA ASP A 57 14.99 -16.22 -12.16
C ASP A 57 16.02 -16.55 -11.03
N SER A 58 15.55 -17.24 -9.97
CA SER A 58 16.41 -17.68 -8.85
C SER A 58 17.56 -18.63 -9.23
N LYS A 59 17.55 -19.14 -10.47
CA LYS A 59 18.64 -19.95 -11.03
C LYS A 59 19.47 -19.16 -12.04
N GLY A 60 19.25 -17.83 -12.11
CA GLY A 60 19.92 -16.93 -13.04
C GLY A 60 19.45 -17.03 -14.48
N ARG A 61 18.35 -17.72 -14.79
CA ARG A 61 17.89 -17.97 -16.16
C ARG A 61 16.91 -16.89 -16.62
N PHE A 62 17.03 -16.50 -17.87
CA PHE A 62 16.08 -15.64 -18.55
C PHE A 62 15.61 -16.28 -19.84
N MET A 63 14.43 -15.88 -20.29
CA MET A 63 13.83 -16.29 -21.55
C MET A 63 12.95 -15.17 -22.10
N MET A 64 13.20 -14.78 -23.36
CA MET A 64 12.41 -13.81 -24.11
C MET A 64 11.80 -14.52 -25.31
N GLU A 65 10.48 -14.38 -25.46
CA GLU A 65 9.70 -15.01 -26.54
C GLU A 65 9.12 -13.93 -27.46
N ASN A 66 8.69 -14.33 -28.63
CA ASN A 66 8.03 -13.46 -29.63
C ASN A 66 8.90 -12.31 -30.15
N ILE A 67 10.19 -12.55 -30.31
CA ILE A 67 11.12 -11.57 -30.88
C ILE A 67 11.06 -11.72 -32.41
N GLN A 68 10.92 -10.59 -33.09
CA GLN A 68 11.01 -10.58 -34.57
C GLN A 68 12.45 -10.85 -35.02
N THR A 69 12.60 -11.40 -36.20
CA THR A 69 13.94 -11.60 -36.80
C THR A 69 14.60 -10.25 -37.06
N GLY A 70 15.88 -10.10 -36.67
CA GLY A 70 16.58 -8.82 -36.78
C GLY A 70 17.96 -8.84 -36.14
N SER A 71 18.57 -7.68 -36.05
CA SER A 71 19.85 -7.47 -35.35
C SER A 71 19.63 -6.64 -34.10
N TYR A 72 20.11 -7.15 -32.97
CA TYR A 72 19.82 -6.61 -31.65
C TYR A 72 21.06 -6.54 -30.77
N LEU A 73 20.98 -5.71 -29.73
CA LEU A 73 21.90 -5.70 -28.61
C LEU A 73 21.18 -6.24 -27.37
N LEU A 74 21.73 -7.28 -26.76
CA LEU A 74 21.28 -7.81 -25.48
C LEU A 74 22.11 -7.17 -24.38
N CYS A 75 21.49 -6.34 -23.57
CA CYS A 75 22.11 -5.67 -22.44
C CYS A 75 21.72 -6.40 -21.16
N ILE A 76 22.71 -6.90 -20.44
CA ILE A 76 22.54 -7.56 -19.14
C ILE A 76 23.16 -6.66 -18.09
N SER A 77 22.35 -6.26 -17.11
CA SER A 77 22.78 -5.41 -16.00
C SER A 77 22.19 -5.91 -14.70
N GLY A 78 22.97 -5.82 -13.67
CA GLY A 78 22.55 -6.15 -12.30
C GLY A 78 23.20 -5.16 -11.36
N MET A 79 22.52 -4.85 -10.25
CA MET A 79 23.05 -3.91 -9.30
C MET A 79 24.22 -4.54 -8.53
N GLY A 80 25.40 -3.93 -8.59
CA GLY A 80 26.64 -4.49 -8.08
C GLY A 80 27.43 -5.34 -9.08
N TYR A 81 26.99 -5.36 -10.35
CA TYR A 81 27.67 -6.08 -11.42
C TYR A 81 27.95 -5.15 -12.61
N THR A 82 29.08 -5.39 -13.26
CA THR A 82 29.42 -4.72 -14.51
C THR A 82 28.42 -5.12 -15.59
N SER A 83 27.83 -4.13 -16.25
CA SER A 83 26.89 -4.40 -17.36
C SER A 83 27.59 -5.08 -18.52
N ARG A 84 26.94 -6.08 -19.10
CA ARG A 84 27.43 -6.83 -20.27
C ARG A 84 26.51 -6.64 -21.46
N ILE A 85 27.08 -6.26 -22.59
CA ILE A 85 26.36 -6.12 -23.87
C ILE A 85 26.80 -7.22 -24.81
N ILE A 86 25.82 -7.92 -25.41
CA ILE A 86 26.03 -9.01 -26.37
C ILE A 86 25.34 -8.62 -27.67
N SER A 87 26.08 -8.60 -28.78
CA SER A 87 25.49 -8.40 -30.11
C SER A 87 24.83 -9.67 -30.61
N LEU A 88 23.59 -9.57 -31.06
CA LEU A 88 22.82 -10.62 -31.68
C LEU A 88 22.55 -10.22 -33.15
N ASP A 89 23.60 -10.32 -34.00
CA ASP A 89 23.49 -9.97 -35.40
C ASP A 89 22.73 -11.07 -36.16
N HIS A 90 21.78 -10.66 -36.98
CA HIS A 90 20.95 -11.56 -37.84
C HIS A 90 20.24 -12.70 -37.06
N LEU A 91 19.57 -12.35 -35.98
CA LEU A 91 18.78 -13.30 -35.19
C LEU A 91 17.58 -13.82 -36.04
N ALA A 92 17.76 -14.93 -36.70
CA ALA A 92 16.74 -15.57 -37.60
C ALA A 92 16.12 -16.83 -36.97
N VAL A 93 16.78 -17.42 -35.96
CA VAL A 93 16.32 -18.64 -35.28
C VAL A 93 16.46 -18.45 -33.76
N SER A 94 15.69 -19.23 -33.01
CA SER A 94 15.78 -19.20 -31.53
C SER A 94 17.19 -19.53 -31.06
N LYS A 95 17.72 -18.75 -30.13
CA LYS A 95 19.10 -18.82 -29.68
C LYS A 95 19.20 -19.04 -28.18
N ASP A 96 19.95 -20.06 -27.79
CA ASP A 96 20.39 -20.26 -26.41
C ASP A 96 21.82 -19.66 -26.26
N LEU A 97 21.96 -18.68 -25.39
CA LEU A 97 23.23 -17.99 -25.17
C LEU A 97 24.11 -18.70 -24.13
N GLY A 98 23.60 -19.82 -23.55
CA GLY A 98 24.32 -20.57 -22.53
C GLY A 98 24.54 -19.77 -21.25
N VAL A 99 25.71 -19.96 -20.64
CA VAL A 99 26.10 -19.27 -19.41
C VAL A 99 26.77 -17.93 -19.75
N ILE A 100 26.22 -16.86 -19.23
CA ILE A 100 26.72 -15.50 -19.40
C ILE A 100 27.28 -15.05 -18.06
N MET A 101 28.59 -14.84 -18.00
CA MET A 101 29.26 -14.34 -16.79
C MET A 101 29.20 -12.82 -16.76
N ILE A 102 28.83 -12.27 -15.61
CA ILE A 102 28.98 -10.85 -15.26
C ILE A 102 29.87 -10.74 -14.04
N SER A 103 30.72 -9.71 -13.98
CA SER A 103 31.67 -9.51 -12.89
C SER A 103 31.10 -8.61 -11.81
N PRO A 104 31.42 -8.83 -10.52
CA PRO A 104 31.10 -7.85 -9.48
C PRO A 104 31.77 -6.51 -9.80
N GLU A 105 31.06 -5.42 -9.63
CA GLU A 105 31.61 -4.08 -9.87
C GLU A 105 32.09 -3.45 -8.57
N SER A 106 33.39 -3.21 -8.47
CA SER A 106 33.94 -2.28 -7.50
C SER A 106 33.76 -0.85 -8.08
N ILE A 107 32.82 -0.17 -7.56
CA ILE A 107 32.34 1.21 -7.78
C ILE A 107 33.27 2.12 -8.59
N LEU A 108 32.99 2.27 -9.88
CA LEU A 108 33.24 3.49 -10.67
C LEU A 108 32.18 3.57 -11.79
N LEU A 109 31.18 4.39 -11.56
CA LEU A 109 30.02 4.56 -12.46
C LEU A 109 30.42 5.25 -13.77
N LYS A 110 30.27 4.57 -14.91
CA LYS A 110 29.97 5.20 -16.19
C LYS A 110 28.54 4.88 -16.57
N GLU A 111 27.78 5.93 -16.74
CA GLU A 111 26.34 5.97 -16.95
C GLU A 111 25.93 5.38 -18.31
N VAL A 112 25.15 4.28 -18.31
CA VAL A 112 24.31 3.92 -19.46
C VAL A 112 22.89 4.38 -19.13
N VAL A 113 22.48 5.48 -19.76
CA VAL A 113 21.15 6.06 -19.60
C VAL A 113 20.14 5.19 -20.34
N VAL A 114 19.45 4.32 -19.64
CA VAL A 114 18.20 3.71 -20.13
C VAL A 114 17.07 4.72 -19.89
N THR A 115 16.69 5.43 -20.92
CA THR A 115 15.57 6.40 -20.89
C THR A 115 14.25 5.67 -21.03
N GLY A 116 13.71 5.17 -19.93
CA GLY A 116 12.37 4.60 -19.84
C GLY A 116 12.21 3.66 -18.64
N ALA A 117 11.19 3.89 -17.80
CA ALA A 117 10.84 2.93 -16.78
C ALA A 117 10.37 1.64 -17.44
N SER A 118 11.09 0.54 -17.25
CA SER A 118 10.68 -0.77 -17.76
C SER A 118 9.52 -1.29 -16.91
N VAL A 119 8.35 -1.45 -17.51
CA VAL A 119 7.18 -2.04 -16.86
C VAL A 119 6.99 -3.45 -17.39
N ILE A 120 7.12 -4.45 -16.52
CA ILE A 120 6.88 -5.85 -16.84
C ILE A 120 5.52 -6.25 -16.28
N ASN A 121 4.60 -6.64 -17.14
CA ASN A 121 3.28 -7.12 -16.73
C ASN A 121 3.35 -8.60 -16.35
N ALA A 122 3.35 -8.91 -15.06
CA ALA A 122 3.16 -10.26 -14.54
C ALA A 122 1.66 -10.62 -14.43
N ALA A 123 1.35 -11.86 -14.06
CA ALA A 123 -0.04 -12.34 -13.99
C ALA A 123 -0.87 -11.60 -12.91
N ASP A 124 -0.24 -11.19 -11.81
CA ASP A 124 -0.88 -10.64 -10.62
C ASP A 124 -0.42 -9.21 -10.29
N ARG A 125 0.60 -8.69 -10.97
CA ARG A 125 1.21 -7.38 -10.67
C ARG A 125 1.95 -6.80 -11.88
N LYS A 126 2.29 -5.53 -11.76
CA LYS A 126 3.25 -4.84 -12.62
C LYS A 126 4.56 -4.72 -11.86
N ILE A 127 5.64 -5.14 -12.47
CA ILE A 127 6.99 -4.95 -11.96
C ILE A 127 7.56 -3.72 -12.65
N ILE A 128 7.92 -2.70 -11.89
CA ILE A 128 8.38 -1.42 -12.39
C ILE A 128 9.81 -1.24 -11.92
N LEU A 129 10.70 -1.06 -12.90
CA LEU A 129 12.13 -0.82 -12.67
C LEU A 129 12.37 0.69 -12.75
N PRO A 130 12.73 1.35 -11.62
CA PRO A 130 13.06 2.77 -11.64
C PRO A 130 14.28 3.05 -12.52
N THR A 131 14.28 4.16 -13.24
CA THR A 131 15.45 4.61 -14.01
C THR A 131 16.52 5.17 -13.07
N ALA A 132 17.79 5.20 -13.52
CA ALA A 132 18.87 5.82 -12.77
C ALA A 132 18.59 7.31 -12.46
N HIS A 133 17.93 8.02 -13.37
CA HIS A 133 17.53 9.41 -13.16
C HIS A 133 16.49 9.52 -12.03
N GLN A 134 15.47 8.67 -12.01
CA GLN A 134 14.44 8.67 -10.97
C GLN A 134 15.04 8.33 -9.59
N LEU A 135 15.95 7.37 -9.53
CA LEU A 135 16.65 7.01 -8.30
C LEU A 135 17.51 8.17 -7.75
N LYS A 136 18.18 8.91 -8.62
CA LYS A 136 19.04 10.05 -8.22
C LYS A 136 18.23 11.31 -7.87
N SER A 137 17.11 11.57 -8.56
CA SER A 137 16.31 12.77 -8.38
C SER A 137 15.29 12.67 -7.25
N ALA A 138 14.96 11.45 -6.80
CA ALA A 138 14.06 11.23 -5.69
C ALA A 138 14.80 11.43 -4.36
N GLY A 139 14.21 12.19 -3.45
CA GLY A 139 14.74 12.39 -2.10
C GLY A 139 14.46 11.22 -1.15
N ASN A 140 13.39 10.48 -1.38
CA ASN A 140 12.95 9.35 -0.55
C ASN A 140 12.05 8.39 -1.35
N GLY A 141 11.60 7.30 -0.73
CA GLY A 141 10.74 6.32 -1.38
C GLY A 141 9.38 6.88 -1.82
N LEU A 142 8.83 7.88 -1.11
CA LEU A 142 7.55 8.48 -1.47
C LEU A 142 7.68 9.37 -2.72
N SER A 143 8.73 10.17 -2.81
CA SER A 143 9.02 10.99 -3.99
C SER A 143 9.37 10.11 -5.21
N LEU A 144 10.03 8.98 -4.98
CA LEU A 144 10.24 7.97 -6.02
C LEU A 144 8.90 7.42 -6.54
N LEU A 145 7.98 7.06 -5.65
CA LEU A 145 6.65 6.57 -6.02
C LEU A 145 5.88 7.59 -6.86
N GLN A 146 5.95 8.86 -6.50
CA GLN A 146 5.29 9.93 -7.25
C GLN A 146 5.83 10.01 -8.69
N GLN A 147 7.15 9.88 -8.86
CA GLN A 147 7.77 9.88 -10.18
C GLN A 147 7.41 8.67 -11.05
N MET A 148 7.01 7.55 -10.43
CA MET A 148 6.56 6.35 -11.16
C MET A 148 5.22 6.55 -11.87
N LYS A 149 4.40 7.54 -11.49
CA LYS A 149 3.10 7.88 -12.09
C LYS A 149 2.21 6.64 -12.26
N LEU A 150 2.07 5.85 -11.19
CA LEU A 150 1.26 4.63 -11.21
C LEU A 150 -0.20 4.97 -11.50
N SER A 151 -0.80 4.23 -12.43
CA SER A 151 -2.23 4.38 -12.73
C SER A 151 -3.07 4.16 -11.46
N ARG A 152 -4.04 5.04 -11.20
CA ARG A 152 -4.95 4.99 -10.06
C ARG A 152 -4.32 5.30 -8.69
N ILE A 153 -3.04 5.61 -8.60
CA ILE A 153 -2.36 5.99 -7.37
C ILE A 153 -2.12 7.50 -7.35
N GLN A 154 -2.48 8.12 -6.25
CA GLN A 154 -2.24 9.52 -5.96
C GLN A 154 -1.30 9.63 -4.76
N VAL A 155 -0.25 10.41 -4.90
CA VAL A 155 0.76 10.64 -3.87
C VAL A 155 0.72 12.10 -3.46
N ASP A 156 0.37 12.36 -2.21
CA ASP A 156 0.41 13.67 -1.57
C ASP A 156 1.65 13.73 -0.67
N GLN A 157 2.70 14.39 -1.14
CA GLN A 157 3.94 14.53 -0.39
C GLN A 157 3.80 15.49 0.79
N MET A 158 2.91 16.48 0.73
CA MET A 158 2.74 17.43 1.84
C MET A 158 2.06 16.79 3.05
N ARG A 159 1.15 15.85 2.79
CA ARG A 159 0.43 15.11 3.85
C ARG A 159 1.02 13.72 4.09
N ASN A 160 2.08 13.35 3.38
CA ASN A 160 2.67 12.01 3.42
C ASN A 160 1.61 10.92 3.24
N LYS A 161 0.79 11.04 2.20
CA LYS A 161 -0.35 10.15 1.98
C LYS A 161 -0.33 9.54 0.59
N VAL A 162 -0.65 8.24 0.53
CA VAL A 162 -0.85 7.51 -0.72
C VAL A 162 -2.29 7.02 -0.77
N THR A 163 -3.00 7.36 -1.83
CA THR A 163 -4.40 6.96 -2.02
C THR A 163 -4.61 6.34 -3.39
N SER A 164 -5.72 5.62 -3.54
CA SER A 164 -6.16 5.07 -4.83
C SER A 164 -7.43 5.76 -5.29
N SER A 165 -7.61 5.94 -6.59
CA SER A 165 -8.88 6.34 -7.18
C SER A 165 -9.94 5.23 -7.13
N GLY A 166 -9.58 4.01 -6.75
CA GLY A 166 -10.50 2.90 -6.49
C GLY A 166 -10.96 2.86 -5.04
N GLU A 167 -12.04 2.14 -4.80
CA GLU A 167 -12.54 1.91 -3.45
C GLU A 167 -11.58 1.02 -2.65
N GLY A 168 -11.25 1.44 -1.42
CA GLY A 168 -10.37 0.74 -0.49
C GLY A 168 -9.00 1.41 -0.29
N ASP A 169 -8.20 0.83 0.58
CA ASP A 169 -6.91 1.38 1.01
C ASP A 169 -5.75 0.93 0.11
N VAL A 170 -4.71 1.76 0.08
CA VAL A 170 -3.42 1.39 -0.52
C VAL A 170 -2.54 0.77 0.55
N GLN A 171 -2.15 -0.48 0.35
CA GLN A 171 -1.22 -1.18 1.23
C GLN A 171 0.21 -0.97 0.75
N LEU A 172 1.04 -0.39 1.60
CA LEU A 172 2.49 -0.25 1.36
C LEU A 172 3.21 -1.46 1.93
N ARG A 173 4.22 -1.94 1.23
CA ARG A 173 5.05 -3.07 1.65
C ARG A 173 6.52 -2.83 1.31
N MET A 174 7.38 -3.51 2.04
CA MET A 174 8.83 -3.54 1.78
C MET A 174 9.30 -4.99 1.87
N ASN A 175 9.81 -5.53 0.74
CA ASN A 175 10.20 -6.94 0.62
C ASN A 175 9.10 -7.92 1.08
N GLY A 176 7.84 -7.63 0.77
CA GLY A 176 6.69 -8.46 1.12
C GLY A 176 6.12 -8.23 2.53
N VAL A 177 6.78 -7.47 3.40
CA VAL A 177 6.30 -7.10 4.75
C VAL A 177 5.51 -5.81 4.70
N ASN A 178 4.42 -5.71 5.49
CA ASN A 178 3.67 -4.46 5.62
C ASN A 178 4.58 -3.33 6.11
N ALA A 179 4.51 -2.20 5.45
CA ALA A 179 5.26 -0.99 5.78
C ALA A 179 4.28 0.17 6.04
N GLU A 180 4.63 1.03 6.96
CA GLU A 180 3.94 2.30 7.15
C GLU A 180 4.54 3.39 6.26
N ILE A 181 3.85 4.50 6.12
CA ILE A 181 4.35 5.61 5.30
C ILE A 181 5.70 6.13 5.80
N GLN A 182 5.94 6.08 7.10
CA GLN A 182 7.21 6.46 7.73
C GLN A 182 8.37 5.61 7.23
N ASP A 183 8.16 4.31 7.04
CA ASP A 183 9.18 3.39 6.52
C ASP A 183 9.56 3.75 5.07
N ILE A 184 8.58 4.27 4.30
CA ILE A 184 8.78 4.67 2.91
C ILE A 184 9.45 6.05 2.79
N LEU A 185 9.13 6.98 3.72
CA LEU A 185 9.74 8.32 3.74
C LEU A 185 11.25 8.27 3.96
N VAL A 186 11.74 7.21 4.56
CA VAL A 186 13.13 7.06 4.94
C VAL A 186 13.89 6.10 4.02
N LEU A 187 13.17 5.47 3.14
CA LEU A 187 13.74 4.55 2.17
C LEU A 187 14.63 5.33 1.19
N ARG A 188 15.89 4.95 1.12
CA ARG A 188 16.84 5.49 0.15
C ARG A 188 16.46 5.01 -1.25
N PRO A 189 16.22 5.91 -2.21
CA PRO A 189 15.84 5.52 -3.56
C PRO A 189 16.85 4.57 -4.22
N GLU A 190 18.16 4.76 -3.95
CA GLU A 190 19.21 3.93 -4.53
C GLU A 190 19.15 2.46 -4.09
N ASP A 191 18.51 2.17 -2.95
CA ASP A 191 18.32 0.82 -2.46
C ASP A 191 17.11 0.13 -3.10
N VAL A 192 16.25 0.86 -3.83
CA VAL A 192 15.09 0.29 -4.51
C VAL A 192 15.52 -0.42 -5.79
N ILE A 193 15.36 -1.72 -5.82
CA ILE A 193 15.62 -2.56 -7.00
C ILE A 193 14.46 -2.44 -7.99
N ARG A 194 13.22 -2.51 -7.47
CA ARG A 194 11.99 -2.45 -8.25
C ARG A 194 10.80 -2.16 -7.35
N ILE A 195 9.70 -1.72 -7.96
CA ILE A 195 8.41 -1.59 -7.30
C ILE A 195 7.45 -2.62 -7.90
N GLU A 196 6.84 -3.44 -7.08
CA GLU A 196 5.80 -4.39 -7.48
C GLU A 196 4.43 -3.78 -7.19
N TYR A 197 3.70 -3.43 -8.23
CA TYR A 197 2.41 -2.77 -8.14
C TYR A 197 1.28 -3.74 -8.48
N HIS A 198 0.46 -4.06 -7.48
CA HIS A 198 -0.75 -4.84 -7.64
C HIS A 198 -1.94 -3.87 -7.72
N ASP A 199 -2.40 -3.59 -8.92
CA ASP A 199 -3.56 -2.71 -9.18
C ASP A 199 -4.92 -3.42 -9.00
N ALA A 200 -4.88 -4.73 -8.80
CA ALA A 200 -6.00 -5.58 -8.42
C ALA A 200 -5.47 -6.71 -7.52
N PRO A 201 -5.20 -6.40 -6.24
CA PRO A 201 -4.57 -7.34 -5.33
C PRO A 201 -5.43 -8.59 -5.08
N GLY A 202 -4.78 -9.74 -4.85
CA GLY A 202 -5.42 -11.02 -4.53
C GLY A 202 -6.03 -11.05 -3.13
N LEU A 203 -6.72 -12.17 -2.81
CA LEU A 203 -7.38 -12.37 -1.51
C LEU A 203 -6.40 -12.31 -0.32
N ARG A 204 -5.13 -12.66 -0.53
CA ARG A 204 -4.06 -12.57 0.48
C ARG A 204 -3.85 -11.15 1.05
N TYR A 205 -4.28 -10.13 0.35
CA TYR A 205 -4.12 -8.73 0.77
C TYR A 205 -5.35 -8.16 1.48
N GLY A 206 -6.43 -8.96 1.61
CA GLY A 206 -7.68 -8.57 2.24
C GLY A 206 -8.71 -7.94 1.28
N ASP A 207 -9.94 -7.79 1.78
CA ASP A 207 -11.09 -7.42 0.94
C ASP A 207 -11.15 -5.92 0.62
N HIS A 208 -10.61 -5.06 1.49
CA HIS A 208 -10.66 -3.61 1.36
C HIS A 208 -9.39 -3.00 0.75
N THR A 209 -8.50 -3.83 0.21
CA THR A 209 -7.27 -3.35 -0.42
C THR A 209 -7.51 -2.99 -1.88
N ALA A 210 -7.44 -1.70 -2.19
CA ALA A 210 -7.57 -1.18 -3.56
C ALA A 210 -6.33 -1.44 -4.39
N ALA A 211 -5.15 -1.32 -3.78
CA ALA A 211 -3.86 -1.53 -4.43
C ALA A 211 -2.80 -1.96 -3.40
N VAL A 212 -1.78 -2.67 -3.87
CA VAL A 212 -0.58 -2.97 -3.09
C VAL A 212 0.65 -2.46 -3.82
N ILE A 213 1.52 -1.78 -3.10
CA ILE A 213 2.78 -1.25 -3.59
C ILE A 213 3.89 -1.85 -2.72
N ASP A 214 4.65 -2.77 -3.29
CA ASP A 214 5.74 -3.45 -2.60
C ASP A 214 7.08 -2.95 -3.17
N TYR A 215 7.85 -2.29 -2.31
CA TYR A 215 9.21 -1.87 -2.61
C TYR A 215 10.16 -3.04 -2.39
N ILE A 216 10.70 -3.57 -3.46
CA ILE A 216 11.76 -4.57 -3.37
C ILE A 216 13.08 -3.83 -3.26
N VAL A 217 13.67 -3.90 -2.08
CA VAL A 217 14.87 -3.14 -1.73
C VAL A 217 16.06 -4.06 -1.56
N ARG A 218 17.22 -3.50 -1.90
CA ARG A 218 18.52 -4.17 -1.68
C ARG A 218 18.77 -4.27 -0.19
N ARG A 219 19.31 -5.39 0.20
CA ARG A 219 19.84 -5.59 1.53
C ARG A 219 21.37 -5.54 1.48
N HIS A 220 21.95 -4.67 2.27
CA HIS A 220 23.40 -4.64 2.46
C HIS A 220 23.78 -5.63 3.54
N GLU A 221 24.84 -6.43 3.33
CA GLU A 221 25.28 -7.41 4.31
C GLU A 221 25.91 -6.75 5.54
N THR A 222 26.64 -5.67 5.34
CA THR A 222 27.29 -4.92 6.42
C THR A 222 27.25 -3.44 6.13
N GLY A 223 27.07 -2.65 7.19
CA GLY A 223 26.98 -1.19 7.08
C GLY A 223 25.73 -0.66 7.73
N GLY A 224 25.47 0.61 7.52
CA GLY A 224 24.27 1.27 8.04
C GLY A 224 24.21 2.70 7.59
N TYR A 225 23.12 3.36 7.95
CA TYR A 225 22.97 4.78 7.72
C TYR A 225 22.15 5.43 8.83
N VAL A 226 22.34 6.74 8.95
CA VAL A 226 21.50 7.64 9.73
C VAL A 226 20.89 8.63 8.76
N ALA A 227 19.59 8.86 8.85
CA ALA A 227 18.89 9.84 8.04
C ALA A 227 18.03 10.75 8.91
N LEU A 228 17.98 12.01 8.54
CA LEU A 228 17.11 13.03 9.10
C LEU A 228 16.36 13.69 7.94
N ASP A 229 15.04 13.66 8.01
CA ASP A 229 14.16 14.41 7.11
C ASP A 229 13.32 15.36 7.97
N ALA A 230 13.54 16.66 7.81
CA ALA A 230 12.91 17.70 8.60
C ALA A 230 12.12 18.65 7.71
N GLN A 231 10.85 18.79 8.03
CA GLN A 231 9.93 19.72 7.38
C GLN A 231 9.29 20.60 8.43
N ASP A 232 9.79 21.83 8.57
CA ASP A 232 9.34 22.77 9.58
C ASP A 232 8.92 24.09 8.96
N SER A 233 7.87 24.70 9.51
CA SER A 233 7.45 26.05 9.17
C SER A 233 7.62 26.97 10.39
N PRO A 234 8.51 27.97 10.32
CA PRO A 234 8.75 28.84 11.47
C PRO A 234 7.63 29.84 11.71
N HIS A 235 6.81 30.15 10.70
CA HIS A 235 5.75 31.15 10.80
C HIS A 235 4.44 30.57 11.38
N VAL A 236 4.12 29.32 11.02
CA VAL A 236 2.98 28.57 11.55
C VAL A 236 3.56 27.37 12.24
N LEU A 237 3.68 27.36 13.56
CA LEU A 237 4.27 26.27 14.34
C LEU A 237 3.82 24.89 13.82
N PHE A 238 4.46 24.46 12.76
CA PHE A 238 4.23 23.17 12.08
C PHE A 238 5.56 22.49 11.86
N GLY A 239 5.65 21.23 12.21
CA GLY A 239 6.79 20.40 11.91
C GLY A 239 6.39 18.94 11.69
N ASN A 240 7.12 18.30 10.80
CA ASN A 240 7.05 16.87 10.54
C ASN A 240 8.48 16.35 10.33
N ASN A 241 9.04 15.76 11.39
CA ASN A 241 10.45 15.42 11.46
C ASN A 241 10.62 13.92 11.62
N ASN A 242 11.47 13.33 10.80
CA ASN A 242 11.78 11.90 10.79
C ASN A 242 13.26 11.69 11.09
N PHE A 243 13.58 10.83 12.02
CA PHE A 243 14.93 10.39 12.35
C PHE A 243 15.02 8.87 12.24
N ILE A 244 16.06 8.37 11.60
CA ILE A 244 16.23 6.94 11.34
C ILE A 244 17.66 6.52 11.49
N VAL A 245 17.80 5.34 12.07
CA VAL A 245 19.04 4.59 12.11
C VAL A 245 18.77 3.19 11.58
N LYS A 246 19.61 2.74 10.67
CA LYS A 246 19.58 1.38 10.14
C LYS A 246 20.98 0.79 10.19
N ILE A 247 21.11 -0.41 10.74
CA ILE A 247 22.39 -1.13 10.88
C ILE A 247 22.19 -2.54 10.35
N ASN A 248 23.05 -2.93 9.41
CA ASN A 248 23.11 -4.28 8.84
C ASN A 248 24.35 -5.00 9.32
N HIS A 249 24.17 -6.21 9.79
CA HIS A 249 25.28 -7.10 10.16
C HIS A 249 24.98 -8.52 9.67
N LYS A 250 25.67 -8.96 8.61
CA LYS A 250 25.46 -10.26 7.97
C LYS A 250 23.98 -10.51 7.62
N LYS A 251 23.36 -11.50 8.27
CA LYS A 251 21.97 -11.90 8.06
C LYS A 251 20.96 -11.06 8.86
N SER A 252 21.42 -10.16 9.72
CA SER A 252 20.58 -9.36 10.63
C SER A 252 20.55 -7.89 10.22
N GLU A 253 19.39 -7.28 10.36
CA GLU A 253 19.17 -5.86 10.17
C GLU A 253 18.42 -5.30 11.39
N PHE A 254 18.90 -4.20 11.92
CA PHE A 254 18.32 -3.44 13.03
C PHE A 254 17.90 -2.07 12.52
N GLY A 255 16.70 -1.65 12.83
CA GLY A 255 16.16 -0.34 12.48
C GLY A 255 15.58 0.35 13.70
N LEU A 256 15.81 1.65 13.79
CA LEU A 256 15.13 2.58 14.67
C LEU A 256 14.55 3.69 13.80
N ASN A 257 13.27 3.95 13.92
CA ASN A 257 12.63 5.12 13.34
C ASN A 257 11.93 5.93 14.43
N TYR A 258 12.00 7.24 14.32
CA TYR A 258 11.28 8.17 15.16
C TYR A 258 10.72 9.29 14.31
N ASN A 259 9.41 9.50 14.41
CA ASN A 259 8.73 10.59 13.75
C ASN A 259 8.06 11.49 14.79
N ASN A 260 8.26 12.78 14.65
CA ASN A 260 7.59 13.81 15.44
C ASN A 260 6.78 14.71 14.52
N VAL A 261 5.50 14.85 14.82
CA VAL A 261 4.60 15.79 14.15
C VAL A 261 4.06 16.77 15.17
N TYR A 262 4.19 18.04 14.89
CA TYR A 262 3.55 19.07 15.72
C TYR A 262 2.89 20.12 14.84
N ARG A 263 1.77 20.64 15.32
CA ARG A 263 1.05 21.73 14.69
C ARG A 263 0.41 22.59 15.77
N SER A 264 0.57 23.90 15.67
CA SER A 264 -0.17 24.85 16.50
C SER A 264 -0.56 26.05 15.65
N VAL A 265 -1.86 26.29 15.57
CA VAL A 265 -2.45 27.36 14.77
C VAL A 265 -3.34 28.18 15.68
N ASP A 266 -3.09 29.49 15.77
CA ASP A 266 -3.84 30.40 16.62
C ASP A 266 -5.01 31.08 15.91
N ASN A 267 -5.12 30.90 14.61
CA ASN A 267 -6.10 31.56 13.74
C ASN A 267 -6.96 30.52 13.00
N TYR A 268 -7.49 29.56 13.75
CA TYR A 268 -8.42 28.57 13.22
C TYR A 268 -9.85 29.01 13.52
N TRP A 269 -10.71 29.01 12.51
CA TRP A 269 -12.14 29.31 12.65
C TRP A 269 -12.90 28.61 11.51
N ARG A 270 -14.21 28.43 11.71
CA ARG A 270 -15.13 27.93 10.68
C ARG A 270 -16.44 28.70 10.73
N ASN A 271 -17.07 28.87 9.58
CA ASN A 271 -18.46 29.30 9.49
C ASN A 271 -19.31 28.10 9.06
N ASN A 272 -20.49 27.99 9.63
CA ASN A 272 -21.40 26.90 9.35
C ASN A 272 -22.85 27.43 9.22
N TRP A 273 -23.61 26.86 8.30
CA TRP A 273 -25.03 27.10 8.13
C TRP A 273 -25.76 25.77 8.17
N GLU A 274 -26.68 25.63 9.14
CA GLU A 274 -27.46 24.41 9.34
C GLU A 274 -28.93 24.74 9.27
N THR A 275 -29.64 24.18 8.27
CA THR A 275 -31.08 24.36 8.11
C THR A 275 -31.80 23.15 8.66
N PHE A 276 -32.60 23.38 9.68
CA PHE A 276 -33.43 22.36 10.31
C PHE A 276 -34.85 22.48 9.71
N ARG A 277 -35.41 21.33 9.31
CA ARG A 277 -36.76 21.23 8.77
C ARG A 277 -37.58 20.34 9.66
N TYR A 278 -38.73 20.83 10.07
CA TYR A 278 -39.69 20.07 10.86
C TYR A 278 -40.70 19.33 9.98
N GLU A 279 -41.37 18.34 10.56
CA GLU A 279 -42.39 17.56 9.85
C GLU A 279 -43.59 18.39 9.38
N ASP A 280 -43.91 19.49 10.06
CA ASP A 280 -44.95 20.44 9.69
C ASP A 280 -44.59 21.35 8.49
N GLY A 281 -43.37 21.19 7.94
CA GLY A 281 -42.84 21.97 6.84
C GLY A 281 -42.18 23.29 7.24
N SER A 282 -42.20 23.66 8.51
CA SER A 282 -41.45 24.83 9.01
C SER A 282 -39.96 24.55 9.01
N SER A 283 -39.16 25.60 8.91
CA SER A 283 -37.72 25.49 8.96
C SER A 283 -37.08 26.73 9.60
N PHE A 284 -35.90 26.54 10.19
CA PHE A 284 -35.05 27.67 10.60
C PHE A 284 -33.60 27.35 10.23
N THR A 285 -32.79 28.40 10.08
CA THR A 285 -31.36 28.26 9.78
C THR A 285 -30.54 28.80 10.93
N ARG A 286 -29.75 27.92 11.55
CA ARG A 286 -28.73 28.30 12.53
C ARG A 286 -27.44 28.68 11.79
N VAL A 287 -26.93 29.84 12.08
CA VAL A 287 -25.67 30.35 11.56
C VAL A 287 -24.61 30.34 12.67
N GLU A 288 -23.46 29.80 12.39
CA GLU A 288 -22.27 29.83 13.22
C GLU A 288 -21.22 30.69 12.51
N ASP A 289 -20.86 31.83 13.09
CA ASP A 289 -19.77 32.68 12.63
C ASP A 289 -18.56 32.49 13.56
N GLY A 290 -17.52 31.88 13.03
CA GLY A 290 -16.36 31.46 13.78
C GLY A 290 -15.47 32.63 14.21
N ILE A 291 -14.96 32.54 15.43
CA ILE A 291 -13.99 33.46 16.01
C ILE A 291 -12.62 32.77 16.00
N PRO A 292 -11.54 33.46 15.56
CA PRO A 292 -10.21 32.91 15.57
C PRO A 292 -9.82 32.27 16.91
N SER A 293 -9.42 31.02 16.87
CA SER A 293 -9.19 30.18 18.03
C SER A 293 -7.95 29.32 17.83
N ARG A 294 -7.46 28.70 18.90
CA ARG A 294 -6.24 27.90 18.86
C ARG A 294 -6.53 26.42 18.75
N ILE A 295 -5.88 25.77 17.78
CA ILE A 295 -5.77 24.32 17.72
C ILE A 295 -4.32 23.89 17.82
N SER A 296 -4.05 22.78 18.49
CA SER A 296 -2.73 22.17 18.53
C SER A 296 -2.79 20.65 18.47
N THR A 297 -1.82 20.07 17.80
CA THR A 297 -1.65 18.62 17.68
C THR A 297 -0.18 18.28 17.86
N TYR A 298 0.09 17.24 18.65
CA TYR A 298 1.41 16.69 18.87
C TYR A 298 1.35 15.19 18.67
N GLY A 299 2.24 14.67 17.82
CA GLY A 299 2.34 13.26 17.53
C GLY A 299 3.78 12.78 17.64
N HIS A 300 3.95 11.58 18.20
CA HIS A 300 5.22 10.87 18.27
C HIS A 300 4.99 9.44 17.79
N ASN A 301 5.78 8.99 16.85
CA ASN A 301 5.78 7.60 16.38
C ASN A 301 7.20 7.07 16.52
N MET A 302 7.37 5.97 17.21
CA MET A 302 8.64 5.29 17.39
C MET A 302 8.51 3.85 16.92
N GLY A 303 9.48 3.37 16.15
CA GLY A 303 9.54 2.01 15.66
C GLY A 303 10.92 1.40 15.88
N LEU A 304 10.93 0.18 16.39
CA LEU A 304 12.10 -0.69 16.46
C LEU A 304 11.86 -1.87 15.53
N ASN A 305 12.74 -2.07 14.58
CA ASN A 305 12.65 -3.16 13.62
C ASN A 305 13.85 -4.09 13.75
N TYR A 306 13.61 -5.38 13.75
CA TYR A 306 14.61 -6.41 13.60
C TYR A 306 14.22 -7.33 12.47
N SER A 307 15.10 -7.56 11.51
CA SER A 307 14.90 -8.59 10.50
C SER A 307 16.10 -9.51 10.36
N PHE A 308 15.82 -10.76 10.11
CA PHE A 308 16.80 -11.80 9.84
C PHE A 308 16.42 -12.51 8.55
N GLN A 309 17.39 -12.69 7.66
CA GLN A 309 17.18 -13.38 6.39
C GLN A 309 18.28 -14.42 6.17
N ASP A 310 17.86 -15.68 6.04
CA ASP A 310 18.73 -16.73 5.52
C ASP A 310 18.47 -16.90 4.02
N GLN A 311 19.49 -16.66 3.22
CA GLN A 311 19.36 -16.64 1.76
C GLN A 311 18.64 -17.90 1.24
N GLY A 312 17.47 -17.66 0.65
CA GLY A 312 16.66 -18.68 -0.01
C GLY A 312 15.87 -19.63 0.88
N LYS A 313 16.02 -19.61 2.22
CA LYS A 313 15.32 -20.53 3.12
C LYS A 313 14.21 -19.87 3.90
N TRP A 314 14.51 -18.86 4.71
CA TRP A 314 13.52 -18.20 5.55
C TRP A 314 13.87 -16.73 5.82
N PHE A 315 12.85 -15.97 6.13
CA PHE A 315 12.92 -14.57 6.50
C PHE A 315 12.06 -14.35 7.74
N PHE A 316 12.58 -13.64 8.71
CA PHE A 316 11.89 -13.22 9.91
C PHE A 316 11.97 -11.70 10.04
N ASN A 317 10.86 -11.07 10.42
CA ASN A 317 10.81 -9.66 10.76
C ASN A 317 9.99 -9.47 12.04
N SER A 318 10.49 -8.64 12.94
CA SER A 318 9.78 -8.20 14.14
C SER A 318 9.82 -6.69 14.20
N THR A 319 8.66 -6.06 14.33
CA THR A 319 8.56 -4.61 14.47
C THR A 319 7.76 -4.28 15.72
N VAL A 320 8.36 -3.52 16.63
CA VAL A 320 7.68 -2.92 17.79
C VAL A 320 7.45 -1.46 17.48
N ARG A 321 6.20 -1.01 17.55
CA ARG A 321 5.82 0.39 17.30
C ARG A 321 5.10 0.97 18.50
N TRP A 322 5.30 2.25 18.70
CA TRP A 322 4.53 3.04 19.63
C TRP A 322 4.16 4.37 18.99
N ALA A 323 2.86 4.61 18.89
CA ALA A 323 2.31 5.87 18.41
C ALA A 323 1.61 6.59 19.56
N PHE A 324 1.95 7.85 19.75
CA PHE A 324 1.31 8.73 20.74
C PHE A 324 0.84 9.99 20.02
N ASN A 325 -0.43 10.34 20.21
CA ASN A 325 -1.01 11.56 19.68
C ASN A 325 -1.75 12.31 20.80
N LYS A 326 -1.60 13.63 20.79
CA LYS A 326 -2.35 14.55 21.65
C LYS A 326 -2.86 15.69 20.81
N ASN A 327 -4.14 15.97 20.92
CA ASN A 327 -4.79 17.12 20.29
C ASN A 327 -5.46 17.98 21.34
N LYS A 328 -5.47 19.28 21.08
CA LYS A 328 -6.18 20.27 21.86
C LYS A 328 -6.80 21.27 20.89
N GLN A 329 -8.10 21.49 21.04
CA GLN A 329 -8.87 22.37 20.18
C GLN A 329 -9.72 23.29 21.04
N ASN A 330 -9.62 24.57 20.76
CA ASN A 330 -10.56 25.57 21.25
C ASN A 330 -11.34 26.07 20.02
N ASN A 331 -12.66 26.10 20.12
CA ASN A 331 -13.54 26.73 19.13
C ASN A 331 -14.35 27.80 19.83
N GLN A 332 -14.50 28.93 19.18
CA GLN A 332 -15.38 29.99 19.61
C GLN A 332 -16.15 30.48 18.38
N SER A 333 -17.43 30.76 18.55
CA SER A 333 -18.26 31.32 17.50
C SER A 333 -19.44 32.09 18.06
N SER A 334 -20.00 32.98 17.23
CA SER A 334 -21.30 33.58 17.44
C SER A 334 -22.34 32.70 16.77
N LEU A 335 -23.40 32.35 17.51
CA LEU A 335 -24.53 31.56 17.00
C LEU A 335 -25.76 32.44 16.95
N TYR A 336 -26.50 32.39 15.86
CA TYR A 336 -27.81 33.05 15.73
C TYR A 336 -28.70 32.30 14.75
N ILE A 337 -30.00 32.55 14.88
CA ILE A 337 -30.99 32.08 13.91
C ILE A 337 -31.08 33.14 12.81
N LEU A 338 -30.97 32.73 11.53
CA LEU A 338 -30.95 33.64 10.38
C LEU A 338 -32.21 34.52 10.32
N GLU A 339 -33.35 33.97 10.75
CA GLU A 339 -34.65 34.64 10.83
C GLU A 339 -34.78 35.61 12.04
N LYS A 340 -33.82 35.56 13.00
CA LYS A 340 -33.74 36.40 14.20
C LYS A 340 -32.29 36.75 14.53
N PRO A 341 -31.63 37.52 13.68
CA PRO A 341 -30.17 37.74 13.79
C PRO A 341 -29.75 38.61 14.98
N GLU A 342 -30.67 39.25 15.67
CA GLU A 342 -30.42 40.04 16.87
C GLU A 342 -30.22 39.20 18.12
N GLU A 343 -30.63 37.95 18.14
CA GLU A 343 -30.45 37.02 19.23
C GLU A 343 -29.14 36.26 19.09
N ILE A 344 -28.01 36.88 19.44
CA ILE A 344 -26.69 36.30 19.33
C ILE A 344 -26.33 35.58 20.62
N LEU A 345 -25.96 34.30 20.50
CA LEU A 345 -25.35 33.48 21.54
C LEU A 345 -23.86 33.30 21.26
N MET A 346 -23.07 33.18 22.30
CA MET A 346 -21.66 32.83 22.22
C MET A 346 -21.50 31.34 22.47
N MET A 347 -20.85 30.66 21.55
CA MET A 347 -20.43 29.28 21.69
C MET A 347 -18.97 29.23 22.07
N LYS A 348 -18.62 28.40 23.04
CA LYS A 348 -17.24 28.04 23.39
C LYS A 348 -17.14 26.52 23.51
N GLU A 349 -16.23 25.97 22.80
CA GLU A 349 -15.91 24.56 22.89
C GLU A 349 -14.43 24.37 23.18
N HIS A 350 -14.15 23.55 24.16
CA HIS A 350 -12.80 23.10 24.48
C HIS A 350 -12.76 21.60 24.44
N SER A 351 -11.88 21.03 23.59
CA SER A 351 -11.68 19.60 23.55
C SER A 351 -10.20 19.24 23.65
N THR A 352 -9.91 18.18 24.40
CA THR A 352 -8.61 17.55 24.45
C THR A 352 -8.75 16.07 24.14
N GLY A 353 -7.77 15.53 23.45
CA GLY A 353 -7.71 14.11 23.19
C GLY A 353 -6.27 13.61 23.28
N ARG A 354 -6.10 12.41 23.79
CA ARG A 354 -4.82 11.69 23.70
C ARG A 354 -5.07 10.25 23.29
N THR A 355 -4.15 9.70 22.53
CA THR A 355 -4.16 8.28 22.16
C THR A 355 -2.74 7.74 22.23
N SER A 356 -2.58 6.60 22.88
CA SER A 356 -1.34 5.83 22.92
C SER A 356 -1.60 4.46 22.31
N ARG A 357 -0.76 4.05 21.36
CA ARG A 357 -0.96 2.81 20.60
C ARG A 357 0.34 2.04 20.42
N PRO A 358 0.81 1.29 21.43
CA PRO A 358 1.83 0.29 21.23
C PRO A 358 1.34 -0.89 20.40
N SER A 359 2.20 -1.42 19.54
CA SER A 359 1.92 -2.60 18.73
C SER A 359 3.18 -3.43 18.49
N VAL A 360 2.99 -4.73 18.30
CA VAL A 360 4.04 -5.67 17.89
C VAL A 360 3.55 -6.40 16.65
N ASP A 361 4.38 -6.41 15.62
CA ASP A 361 4.14 -7.11 14.36
C ASP A 361 5.25 -8.14 14.16
N LEU A 362 4.87 -9.40 13.99
CA LEU A 362 5.77 -10.52 13.75
C LEU A 362 5.45 -11.13 12.39
N TYR A 363 6.43 -11.18 11.53
CA TYR A 363 6.31 -11.76 10.19
C TYR A 363 7.35 -12.86 10.01
N PHE A 364 6.92 -14.02 9.57
CA PHE A 364 7.79 -15.14 9.24
C PHE A 364 7.42 -15.69 7.87
N GLN A 365 8.41 -15.89 7.03
CA GLN A 365 8.25 -16.52 5.71
C GLN A 365 9.31 -17.59 5.55
N CYS A 366 8.90 -18.79 5.12
CA CYS A 366 9.83 -19.83 4.74
C CYS A 366 9.48 -20.44 3.38
N LYS A 367 10.50 -20.82 2.62
CA LYS A 367 10.37 -21.66 1.44
C LYS A 367 10.45 -23.12 1.87
N LEU A 368 9.34 -23.86 1.69
CA LEU A 368 9.29 -25.31 1.96
C LEU A 368 10.07 -26.08 0.88
N ASN A 369 9.98 -25.59 -0.37
CA ASN A 369 10.80 -25.99 -1.51
C ASN A 369 10.79 -24.86 -2.56
N ASN A 370 11.36 -25.07 -3.75
CA ASN A 370 11.47 -24.04 -4.79
C ASN A 370 10.13 -23.47 -5.27
N ASP A 371 9.04 -24.21 -5.08
CA ASP A 371 7.72 -23.87 -5.61
C ASP A 371 6.68 -23.62 -4.51
N GLN A 372 7.06 -23.76 -3.25
CA GLN A 372 6.14 -23.63 -2.11
C GLN A 372 6.70 -22.68 -1.06
N SER A 373 5.84 -21.84 -0.52
CA SER A 373 6.16 -20.94 0.59
C SER A 373 5.05 -20.91 1.61
N LEU A 374 5.45 -20.74 2.87
CA LEU A 374 4.57 -20.51 4.01
C LEU A 374 4.89 -19.13 4.59
N ILE A 375 3.84 -18.34 4.83
CA ILE A 375 3.92 -17.04 5.48
C ILE A 375 3.06 -17.10 6.73
N ILE A 376 3.60 -16.64 7.85
CA ILE A 376 2.89 -16.49 9.12
C ILE A 376 3.05 -15.04 9.56
N ASN A 377 1.95 -14.41 9.91
CA ASN A 377 1.90 -13.06 10.40
C ASN A 377 1.11 -13.00 11.71
N ALA A 378 1.62 -12.28 12.71
CA ALA A 378 0.94 -12.07 13.97
C ALA A 378 1.10 -10.62 14.41
N VAL A 379 -0.02 -9.92 14.63
CA VAL A 379 -0.02 -8.51 15.05
C VAL A 379 -0.83 -8.40 16.33
N THR A 380 -0.25 -7.74 17.33
CA THR A 380 -0.98 -7.35 18.53
C THR A 380 -0.89 -5.84 18.72
N THR A 381 -1.99 -5.23 19.12
CA THR A 381 -2.10 -3.79 19.31
C THR A 381 -2.89 -3.52 20.59
N TYR A 382 -2.38 -2.62 21.41
CA TYR A 382 -3.12 -2.01 22.50
C TYR A 382 -3.37 -0.55 22.19
N ILE A 383 -4.56 -0.05 22.45
CA ILE A 383 -4.92 1.36 22.25
C ILE A 383 -5.51 1.86 23.55
N ASP A 384 -4.91 2.93 24.09
CA ASP A 384 -5.43 3.73 25.20
C ASP A 384 -5.83 5.10 24.66
N THR A 385 -7.10 5.47 24.87
CA THR A 385 -7.67 6.71 24.37
C THR A 385 -8.35 7.45 25.51
N GLN A 386 -8.10 8.74 25.61
CA GLN A 386 -8.81 9.63 26.51
C GLN A 386 -9.22 10.90 25.73
N SER A 387 -10.47 11.33 25.92
CA SER A 387 -11.00 12.55 25.33
C SER A 387 -11.87 13.27 26.36
N ASP A 388 -11.68 14.57 26.47
CA ASP A 388 -12.47 15.47 27.31
C ASP A 388 -13.01 16.58 26.43
N ARG A 389 -14.30 16.91 26.58
CA ARG A 389 -14.96 17.98 25.86
C ARG A 389 -15.85 18.79 26.79
N SER A 390 -15.69 20.10 26.78
CA SER A 390 -16.64 21.04 27.33
C SER A 390 -17.20 21.95 26.26
N TYR A 391 -18.49 22.15 26.26
CA TYR A 391 -19.22 22.93 25.28
C TYR A 391 -20.25 23.79 25.97
N THR A 392 -20.21 25.09 25.72
CA THR A 392 -21.15 26.05 26.30
C THR A 392 -21.74 26.96 25.26
N GLU A 393 -23.04 27.18 25.34
CA GLU A 393 -23.75 28.22 24.59
C GLU A 393 -24.48 29.15 25.54
N GLY A 394 -24.45 30.45 25.29
CA GLY A 394 -25.18 31.38 26.12
C GLY A 394 -24.90 32.85 25.81
N LYS A 395 -25.56 33.74 26.51
CA LYS A 395 -25.23 35.16 26.53
C LYS A 395 -24.05 35.38 27.49
N SER A 396 -23.30 36.44 27.31
CA SER A 396 -21.97 36.68 27.87
C SER A 396 -21.69 36.23 29.35
N ASN A 397 -22.71 36.13 30.18
CA ASN A 397 -22.54 35.72 31.59
C ASN A 397 -23.53 34.64 32.06
N GLU A 398 -24.40 34.14 31.18
CA GLU A 398 -25.41 33.14 31.52
C GLU A 398 -25.36 32.02 30.48
N PRO A 399 -24.77 30.85 30.78
CA PRO A 399 -24.82 29.70 29.91
C PRO A 399 -26.26 29.16 29.87
N LEU A 400 -26.80 29.03 28.65
CA LEU A 400 -28.08 28.37 28.40
C LEU A 400 -27.89 26.86 28.25
N THR A 401 -26.73 26.48 27.75
CA THR A 401 -26.34 25.08 27.56
C THR A 401 -24.91 24.91 28.08
N ASP A 402 -24.71 23.87 28.90
CA ASP A 402 -23.41 23.46 29.42
C ASP A 402 -23.29 21.95 29.32
N ILE A 403 -22.48 21.53 28.39
CA ILE A 403 -22.24 20.10 28.10
C ILE A 403 -20.80 19.76 28.43
N TYR A 404 -20.64 18.81 29.30
CA TYR A 404 -19.35 18.19 29.60
C TYR A 404 -19.40 16.70 29.28
N SER A 405 -18.41 16.22 28.55
CA SER A 405 -18.28 14.79 28.23
C SER A 405 -16.83 14.34 28.31
N THR A 406 -16.64 13.16 28.87
CA THR A 406 -15.35 12.47 28.89
C THR A 406 -15.49 11.08 28.28
N VAL A 407 -14.47 10.64 27.58
CA VAL A 407 -14.36 9.26 27.07
C VAL A 407 -13.00 8.71 27.45
N SER A 408 -13.00 7.58 28.16
CA SER A 408 -11.80 6.79 28.43
C SER A 408 -12.00 5.41 27.82
N GLY A 409 -11.12 5.00 26.92
CA GLY A 409 -11.27 3.74 26.18
C GLY A 409 -9.97 2.97 26.08
N ASN A 410 -10.10 1.66 26.27
CA ASN A 410 -9.02 0.69 26.05
C ASN A 410 -9.43 -0.33 25.00
N LYS A 411 -8.54 -0.60 24.06
CA LYS A 411 -8.77 -1.65 23.04
C LYS A 411 -7.57 -2.54 22.92
N TYR A 412 -7.79 -3.84 23.01
CA TYR A 412 -6.84 -4.88 22.67
C TYR A 412 -7.23 -5.49 21.33
N SER A 413 -6.28 -5.70 20.45
CA SER A 413 -6.49 -6.36 19.16
C SER A 413 -5.39 -7.36 18.89
N PHE A 414 -5.78 -8.54 18.43
CA PHE A 414 -4.89 -9.59 17.96
C PHE A 414 -5.29 -10.02 16.55
N ILE A 415 -4.32 -10.15 15.66
CA ILE A 415 -4.47 -10.68 14.30
C ILE A 415 -3.45 -11.78 14.12
N GLY A 416 -3.89 -12.98 13.75
CA GLY A 416 -3.04 -14.09 13.32
C GLY A 416 -3.40 -14.50 11.90
N GLU A 417 -2.41 -14.67 11.03
CA GLU A 417 -2.61 -15.04 9.63
C GLU A 417 -1.59 -16.09 9.20
N GLY A 418 -2.04 -17.09 8.47
CA GLY A 418 -1.22 -18.09 7.81
C GLY A 418 -1.55 -18.16 6.34
N ILE A 419 -0.55 -18.07 5.46
CA ILE A 419 -0.71 -18.11 4.01
C ILE A 419 0.23 -19.17 3.43
N TYR A 420 -0.32 -20.09 2.68
CA TYR A 420 0.41 -21.05 1.88
C TYR A 420 0.31 -20.70 0.41
N GLU A 421 1.44 -20.64 -0.28
CA GLU A 421 1.52 -20.39 -1.72
C GLU A 421 2.28 -21.51 -2.42
N ARG A 422 1.77 -21.94 -3.57
CA ARG A 422 2.40 -22.94 -4.43
C ARG A 422 2.38 -22.49 -5.88
N LYS A 423 3.54 -22.48 -6.54
CA LYS A 423 3.62 -22.41 -8.00
C LYS A 423 3.19 -23.77 -8.56
N VAL A 424 2.02 -23.83 -9.19
CA VAL A 424 1.50 -25.07 -9.78
C VAL A 424 2.18 -25.31 -11.13
N THR A 425 2.38 -24.24 -11.90
CA THR A 425 3.17 -24.22 -13.12
C THR A 425 4.05 -22.97 -13.15
N LYS A 426 4.91 -22.82 -14.15
CA LYS A 426 5.69 -21.58 -14.36
C LYS A 426 4.81 -20.34 -14.52
N LYS A 427 3.56 -20.51 -14.93
CA LYS A 427 2.61 -19.42 -15.23
C LYS A 427 1.39 -19.41 -14.32
N SER A 428 1.27 -20.30 -13.33
CA SER A 428 0.12 -20.37 -12.43
C SER A 428 0.52 -20.61 -10.99
N ARG A 429 -0.30 -20.07 -10.07
CA ARG A 429 -0.11 -20.11 -8.62
C ARG A 429 -1.41 -20.44 -7.90
N LEU A 430 -1.31 -21.26 -6.88
CA LEU A 430 -2.34 -21.49 -5.88
C LEU A 430 -1.94 -20.76 -4.60
N SER A 431 -2.86 -19.99 -4.02
CA SER A 431 -2.72 -19.36 -2.71
C SER A 431 -3.88 -19.78 -1.82
N ALA A 432 -3.60 -20.21 -0.61
CA ALA A 432 -4.61 -20.50 0.40
C ALA A 432 -4.19 -19.85 1.72
N GLY A 433 -5.15 -19.33 2.48
CA GLY A 433 -4.84 -18.67 3.73
C GLY A 433 -5.98 -18.71 4.73
N VAL A 434 -5.60 -18.56 5.99
CA VAL A 434 -6.51 -18.40 7.12
C VAL A 434 -6.08 -17.16 7.90
N LYS A 435 -7.05 -16.38 8.34
CA LYS A 435 -6.84 -15.19 9.18
C LYS A 435 -7.85 -15.21 10.32
N TYR A 436 -7.36 -14.96 11.51
CA TYR A 436 -8.14 -14.77 12.71
C TYR A 436 -7.86 -13.40 13.29
N GLN A 437 -8.89 -12.67 13.64
CA GLN A 437 -8.80 -11.37 14.30
C GLN A 437 -9.76 -11.33 15.47
N GLN A 438 -9.28 -10.84 16.61
CA GLN A 438 -10.08 -10.58 17.79
C GLN A 438 -9.79 -9.17 18.31
N SER A 439 -10.84 -8.45 18.68
CA SER A 439 -10.76 -7.14 19.31
C SER A 439 -11.65 -7.11 20.56
N LEU A 440 -11.13 -6.53 21.62
CA LEU A 440 -11.81 -6.31 22.89
C LEU A 440 -11.70 -4.80 23.16
N ALA A 441 -12.83 -4.12 23.36
CA ALA A 441 -12.84 -2.71 23.68
C ALA A 441 -13.72 -2.44 24.90
N ASP A 442 -13.15 -1.69 25.85
CA ASP A 442 -13.81 -1.19 27.04
C ASP A 442 -13.80 0.34 27.00
N ASN A 443 -14.98 0.97 26.98
CA ASN A 443 -15.12 2.40 26.99
C ASN A 443 -15.97 2.85 28.18
N THR A 444 -15.48 3.84 28.87
CA THR A 444 -16.19 4.57 29.94
C THR A 444 -16.49 5.97 29.45
N TYR A 445 -17.74 6.33 29.46
CA TYR A 445 -18.25 7.65 29.12
C TYR A 445 -18.67 8.33 30.42
N GLY A 446 -18.28 9.59 30.58
CA GLY A 446 -18.61 10.39 31.75
C GLY A 446 -19.01 11.81 31.33
N GLY A 447 -19.38 12.64 32.31
CA GLY A 447 -19.84 14.01 32.09
C GLY A 447 -21.28 14.20 32.53
N ASN A 448 -22.09 14.90 31.72
CA ASN A 448 -23.53 15.07 32.01
C ASN A 448 -24.28 13.73 32.05
N GLU A 449 -23.84 12.78 31.24
CA GLU A 449 -24.32 11.41 31.25
C GLU A 449 -23.14 10.45 31.42
N SER A 450 -23.40 9.31 32.06
CA SER A 450 -22.38 8.28 32.23
C SER A 450 -22.84 6.92 31.69
N SER A 451 -21.93 6.23 31.04
CA SER A 451 -22.18 4.87 30.50
C SER A 451 -20.89 4.08 30.38
N GLU A 452 -20.99 2.78 30.47
CA GLU A 452 -19.90 1.87 30.19
C GLU A 452 -20.30 0.90 29.07
N THR A 453 -19.37 0.65 28.16
CA THR A 453 -19.57 -0.32 27.08
C THR A 453 -18.40 -1.28 27.00
N LYS A 454 -18.71 -2.57 26.89
CA LYS A 454 -17.75 -3.63 26.62
C LYS A 454 -18.12 -4.30 25.30
N MET A 455 -17.20 -4.28 24.36
CA MET A 455 -17.43 -4.77 23.01
C MET A 455 -16.40 -5.84 22.67
N HIS A 456 -16.89 -6.93 22.11
CA HIS A 456 -16.09 -8.05 21.63
C HIS A 456 -16.35 -8.26 20.15
N GLU A 457 -15.31 -8.29 19.37
CA GLU A 457 -15.38 -8.53 17.93
C GLU A 457 -14.44 -9.66 17.55
N THR A 458 -14.95 -10.62 16.78
CA THR A 458 -14.17 -11.74 16.25
C THR A 458 -14.42 -11.86 14.76
N HIS A 459 -13.35 -11.93 13.97
CA HIS A 459 -13.40 -12.24 12.55
C HIS A 459 -12.50 -13.44 12.27
N ALA A 460 -13.02 -14.40 11.54
CA ALA A 460 -12.24 -15.50 11.00
C ALA A 460 -12.51 -15.62 9.50
N THR A 461 -11.47 -15.71 8.71
CA THR A 461 -11.57 -15.89 7.26
C THR A 461 -10.68 -17.04 6.81
N ALA A 462 -11.15 -17.78 5.81
CA ALA A 462 -10.34 -18.74 5.08
C ALA A 462 -10.58 -18.54 3.59
N TYR A 463 -9.53 -18.62 2.78
CA TYR A 463 -9.66 -18.44 1.35
C TYR A 463 -8.78 -19.40 0.56
N VAL A 464 -9.16 -19.60 -0.69
CA VAL A 464 -8.36 -20.22 -1.73
C VAL A 464 -8.44 -19.37 -3.00
N GLU A 465 -7.32 -19.14 -3.66
CA GLU A 465 -7.24 -18.40 -4.91
C GLU A 465 -6.30 -19.13 -5.88
N TYR A 466 -6.77 -19.38 -7.10
CA TYR A 466 -5.97 -19.88 -8.19
C TYR A 466 -5.82 -18.80 -9.26
N SER A 467 -4.60 -18.45 -9.61
CA SER A 467 -4.29 -17.40 -10.57
C SER A 467 -3.24 -17.86 -11.58
N GLY A 468 -3.33 -17.32 -12.79
CA GLY A 468 -2.37 -17.69 -13.84
C GLY A 468 -2.45 -16.82 -15.08
N LYS A 469 -1.54 -17.12 -16.01
CA LYS A 469 -1.44 -16.48 -17.31
C LYS A 469 -1.35 -17.54 -18.40
N MET A 470 -2.19 -17.43 -19.43
CA MET A 470 -2.15 -18.21 -20.65
C MET A 470 -1.94 -17.23 -21.82
N ASP A 471 -0.72 -17.15 -22.33
CA ASP A 471 -0.31 -16.19 -23.36
C ASP A 471 -0.71 -14.74 -23.06
N ARG A 472 -1.75 -14.24 -23.73
CA ARG A 472 -2.29 -12.88 -23.55
C ARG A 472 -3.42 -12.81 -22.53
N PHE A 473 -3.84 -13.95 -21.96
CA PHE A 473 -4.97 -14.03 -21.04
C PHE A 473 -4.50 -14.26 -19.60
N ASN A 474 -4.88 -13.36 -18.69
CA ASN A 474 -4.66 -13.49 -17.26
C ASN A 474 -5.97 -13.86 -16.57
N TYR A 475 -5.93 -14.76 -15.61
CA TYR A 475 -7.11 -15.18 -14.87
C TYR A 475 -6.81 -15.35 -13.38
N SER A 476 -7.82 -15.12 -12.55
CA SER A 476 -7.78 -15.45 -11.13
C SER A 476 -9.19 -15.77 -10.65
N PHE A 477 -9.32 -16.90 -9.98
CA PHE A 477 -10.54 -17.38 -9.33
C PHE A 477 -10.26 -17.50 -7.84
N GLY A 478 -11.04 -16.82 -7.01
CA GLY A 478 -10.90 -16.85 -5.58
C GLY A 478 -12.24 -17.12 -4.90
N LEU A 479 -12.20 -17.84 -3.80
CA LEU A 479 -13.33 -18.08 -2.92
C LEU A 479 -12.88 -17.86 -1.48
N GLN A 480 -13.61 -17.03 -0.74
CA GLN A 480 -13.35 -16.74 0.65
C GLN A 480 -14.61 -17.04 1.49
N GLY A 481 -14.44 -17.81 2.53
CA GLY A 481 -15.41 -17.94 3.61
C GLY A 481 -15.05 -16.99 4.75
N SER A 482 -16.02 -16.28 5.31
CA SER A 482 -15.80 -15.43 6.47
C SER A 482 -16.85 -15.62 7.53
N TYR A 483 -16.40 -15.62 8.77
CA TYR A 483 -17.21 -15.60 9.98
C TYR A 483 -16.94 -14.33 10.74
N SER A 484 -18.00 -13.66 11.20
CA SER A 484 -17.90 -12.50 12.07
C SER A 484 -18.85 -12.62 13.23
N ARG A 485 -18.37 -12.32 14.41
CA ARG A 485 -19.15 -12.23 15.63
C ARG A 485 -18.89 -10.90 16.30
N PHE A 486 -19.96 -10.23 16.65
CA PHE A 486 -19.95 -9.05 17.49
C PHE A 486 -20.81 -9.30 18.74
N LYS A 487 -20.35 -8.81 19.88
CA LYS A 487 -21.10 -8.87 21.15
C LYS A 487 -20.86 -7.57 21.93
N GLN A 488 -21.96 -6.95 22.38
CA GLN A 488 -21.98 -5.82 23.29
C GLN A 488 -23.04 -6.05 24.36
N LYS A 489 -22.65 -6.18 25.63
CA LYS A 489 -23.55 -6.62 26.71
C LYS A 489 -24.25 -7.93 26.34
N GLU A 490 -25.58 -7.91 26.28
CA GLU A 490 -26.39 -9.07 25.89
C GLU A 490 -26.75 -9.10 24.40
N GLU A 491 -26.52 -8.00 23.70
CA GLU A 491 -26.77 -7.89 22.27
C GLU A 491 -25.57 -8.38 21.46
N GLY A 492 -25.85 -8.99 20.32
CA GLY A 492 -24.81 -9.43 19.42
C GLY A 492 -25.35 -10.08 18.16
N TYR A 493 -24.46 -10.27 17.20
CA TYR A 493 -24.78 -10.99 15.97
C TYR A 493 -23.65 -11.92 15.55
N ASN A 494 -24.03 -12.98 14.85
CA ASN A 494 -23.12 -13.87 14.15
C ASN A 494 -23.44 -13.83 12.67
N ARG A 495 -22.44 -13.76 11.82
CA ARG A 495 -22.63 -13.72 10.38
C ARG A 495 -21.61 -14.56 9.64
N TYR A 496 -22.10 -15.41 8.75
CA TYR A 496 -21.31 -16.16 7.78
C TYR A 496 -21.46 -15.51 6.41
N SER A 497 -20.40 -15.50 5.62
CA SER A 497 -20.44 -14.97 4.25
C SER A 497 -19.53 -15.80 3.35
N LEU A 498 -19.98 -16.01 2.12
CA LEU A 498 -19.19 -16.62 1.06
C LEU A 498 -18.94 -15.55 0.00
N LEU A 499 -17.67 -15.26 -0.28
CA LEU A 499 -17.24 -14.11 -1.06
C LEU A 499 -16.43 -14.60 -2.28
N PRO A 500 -17.10 -14.89 -3.40
CA PRO A 500 -16.42 -15.25 -4.64
C PRO A 500 -15.76 -14.03 -5.28
N ARG A 501 -14.62 -14.27 -5.95
CA ARG A 501 -13.88 -13.26 -6.72
C ARG A 501 -13.45 -13.84 -8.05
N LEU A 502 -13.67 -13.07 -9.11
CA LEU A 502 -13.25 -13.39 -10.46
C LEU A 502 -12.48 -12.21 -11.06
N ARG A 503 -11.32 -12.47 -11.62
CA ARG A 503 -10.55 -11.49 -12.39
C ARG A 503 -10.12 -12.12 -13.71
N LEU A 504 -10.40 -11.43 -14.79
CA LEU A 504 -9.99 -11.81 -16.12
C LEU A 504 -9.31 -10.61 -16.78
N GLY A 505 -8.23 -10.84 -17.49
CA GLY A 505 -7.50 -9.81 -18.21
C GLY A 505 -7.05 -10.32 -19.55
N TYR A 506 -7.16 -9.51 -20.57
CA TYR A 506 -6.73 -9.86 -21.92
C TYR A 506 -5.88 -8.73 -22.52
N GLN A 507 -4.65 -9.05 -22.91
CA GLN A 507 -3.74 -8.17 -23.62
C GLN A 507 -4.08 -8.23 -25.11
N PHE A 508 -4.87 -7.27 -25.58
CA PHE A 508 -5.29 -7.21 -26.98
C PHE A 508 -4.15 -6.80 -27.91
N SER A 509 -3.38 -5.79 -27.50
CA SER A 509 -2.15 -5.32 -28.15
C SER A 509 -1.18 -4.82 -27.07
N ASP A 510 0.03 -4.40 -27.47
CA ASP A 510 1.03 -3.87 -26.52
C ASP A 510 0.51 -2.66 -25.74
N ASN A 511 -0.41 -1.89 -26.35
CA ASN A 511 -0.97 -0.67 -25.76
C ASN A 511 -2.40 -0.83 -25.21
N VAL A 512 -3.07 -1.96 -25.48
CA VAL A 512 -4.47 -2.18 -25.10
C VAL A 512 -4.61 -3.41 -24.23
N PHE A 513 -5.02 -3.19 -22.98
CA PHE A 513 -5.31 -4.25 -22.02
C PHE A 513 -6.75 -4.09 -21.49
N ILE A 514 -7.55 -5.15 -21.62
CA ILE A 514 -8.94 -5.20 -21.15
C ILE A 514 -8.98 -6.04 -19.88
N ARG A 515 -9.66 -5.53 -18.85
CA ARG A 515 -9.80 -6.24 -17.58
C ARG A 515 -11.27 -6.29 -17.15
N TYR A 516 -11.67 -7.46 -16.68
CA TYR A 516 -12.92 -7.67 -15.95
C TYR A 516 -12.62 -8.03 -14.50
N ARG A 517 -13.32 -7.43 -13.54
CA ARG A 517 -13.28 -7.76 -12.12
C ARG A 517 -14.70 -7.91 -11.61
N GLY A 518 -15.04 -9.11 -11.13
CA GLY A 518 -16.28 -9.40 -10.41
C GLY A 518 -15.94 -9.87 -9.01
N GLN A 519 -16.58 -9.30 -8.00
CA GLN A 519 -16.43 -9.73 -6.62
C GLN A 519 -17.69 -9.44 -5.81
N ILE A 520 -17.94 -10.29 -4.82
CA ILE A 520 -18.82 -9.98 -3.72
C ILE A 520 -17.92 -9.53 -2.57
N SER A 521 -18.13 -8.31 -2.08
CA SER A 521 -17.41 -7.77 -0.92
C SER A 521 -18.38 -7.50 0.22
N ARG A 522 -17.84 -7.46 1.42
CA ARG A 522 -18.60 -7.17 2.63
C ARG A 522 -17.92 -6.03 3.37
N LYS A 523 -18.70 -5.02 3.76
CA LYS A 523 -18.29 -4.03 4.73
C LYS A 523 -18.92 -4.37 6.08
N SER A 524 -18.11 -4.57 7.10
CA SER A 524 -18.59 -4.67 8.49
C SER A 524 -18.52 -3.28 9.11
N PRO A 525 -19.52 -2.88 9.91
CA PRO A 525 -19.40 -1.69 10.74
C PRO A 525 -18.19 -1.82 11.66
N GLY A 526 -17.48 -0.72 11.91
CA GLY A 526 -16.43 -0.68 12.91
C GLY A 526 -17.01 -0.71 14.34
N LEU A 527 -16.15 -0.99 15.33
CA LEU A 527 -16.57 -0.95 16.75
C LEU A 527 -17.15 0.42 17.13
N SER A 528 -16.65 1.51 16.56
CA SER A 528 -17.16 2.86 16.76
C SER A 528 -18.59 3.06 16.25
N ASP A 529 -18.94 2.39 15.14
CA ASP A 529 -20.25 2.53 14.48
C ASP A 529 -21.34 1.72 15.21
N MET A 530 -20.91 0.84 16.11
CA MET A 530 -21.77 -0.13 16.82
C MET A 530 -22.05 0.29 18.26
N GLY A 531 -21.48 1.38 18.72
CA GLY A 531 -21.75 1.95 20.03
C GLY A 531 -23.18 2.51 20.10
N ASN A 532 -23.96 2.13 21.11
CA ASN A 532 -25.32 2.63 21.36
C ASN A 532 -25.37 3.69 22.46
N VAL A 533 -24.28 4.44 22.64
CA VAL A 533 -24.20 5.50 23.65
C VAL A 533 -24.70 6.81 23.06
N ARG A 534 -25.68 7.41 23.72
CA ARG A 534 -26.10 8.80 23.40
C ARG A 534 -25.15 9.78 24.04
N GLN A 535 -24.72 10.75 23.27
CA GLN A 535 -23.94 11.89 23.76
C GLN A 535 -24.61 13.17 23.26
N LEU A 536 -24.77 14.13 24.17
CA LEU A 536 -25.19 15.48 23.78
C LEU A 536 -24.07 16.13 22.98
N ILE A 537 -24.41 16.70 21.84
CA ILE A 537 -23.46 17.36 20.94
C ILE A 537 -23.57 18.87 21.08
N ASP A 538 -24.78 19.40 21.13
CA ASP A 538 -25.10 20.82 21.25
C ASP A 538 -26.51 21.00 21.87
N SER A 539 -27.06 22.19 21.76
CA SER A 539 -28.39 22.55 22.30
C SER A 539 -29.58 22.06 21.48
N LEU A 540 -29.38 21.46 20.31
CA LEU A 540 -30.43 21.04 19.38
C LEU A 540 -30.65 19.53 19.32
#